data_9f379cc73f2a4c5f074e9f974f2745b0
#
_entry.id   9f379cc73f2a4c5f074e9f974f2745b0
#
_cell.length_a   1.000
_cell.length_b   1.000
_cell.length_c   1.000
_cell.angle_alpha   90.00
_cell.angle_beta   90.00
_cell.angle_gamma   90.00
#
_symmetry.space_group_name_H-M   'P 1'
#
loop_
_entity.id
_entity.type
_entity.pdbx_description
1 polymer ?
#
loop_
_entity_poly.entity_id
_entity_poly.type
_entity_poly.pdbx_seq_one_letter_code
_entity_poly.pdbx_strand_id
1 'polypeptide(L)'
;LGRFSDACVYGRASRLGRVVRPRPELPGDDWVRVEVLLCGICGSDLGNVSYKSSPAMEPFGSFPAILGHEILGRVAEVGPGVVHVAPGDRVVIDPMLHCEVRGWEEKAWCPSCVAGLHSTCELSGEEGAPAGDAHPMRDADGHVAADRGPGVGLELGRPLAPGLTIGYHRDLAGGWGEEMIAHRRQVFTVPHDVPDRVAVLTEPLSIGVHGVLRSGALRSPGPILVIGSGAIAFGTIWALRTLGYEGRLVAQAKRPHEVELAAALGADETITPGDEARQALIDTGARAYMPVVGPEVYAGGGFDLVFDCVGNQPSLAQSIGFATARGQIVVLGCAGQIRKLDLTFLWAKELRLQGYVGYGAEEWEGRRVHTFEVALARMRDDPRALGGLVTHVYPLEQYRDALRSAYDHRRSGAVKVALQP
;
A
#
# COMPACT_ATOMS: atom_id res chain seq x y z
N LEU A 1 -21.01 -14.08 -3.08
CA LEU A 1 -21.98 -13.38 -2.22
C LEU A 1 -21.50 -11.97 -1.87
N GLY A 2 -20.24 -11.74 -1.47
CA GLY A 2 -19.69 -10.43 -1.16
C GLY A 2 -19.75 -9.41 -2.31
N ARG A 3 -19.76 -9.87 -3.56
CA ARG A 3 -19.98 -9.00 -4.75
C ARG A 3 -21.41 -8.47 -4.87
N PHE A 4 -22.37 -9.11 -4.21
CA PHE A 4 -23.81 -8.80 -4.36
C PHE A 4 -24.41 -8.13 -3.11
N SER A 5 -23.77 -8.25 -1.96
CA SER A 5 -24.28 -7.67 -0.70
C SER A 5 -23.16 -7.35 0.28
N ASP A 6 -23.11 -6.12 0.72
CA ASP A 6 -22.18 -5.64 1.75
C ASP A 6 -22.40 -6.36 3.09
N ALA A 7 -23.63 -6.86 3.34
CA ALA A 7 -23.92 -7.67 4.53
C ALA A 7 -23.16 -9.01 4.54
N CYS A 8 -22.72 -9.52 3.39
CA CYS A 8 -21.88 -10.71 3.29
C CYS A 8 -20.39 -10.40 3.51
N VAL A 9 -19.99 -9.13 3.48
CA VAL A 9 -18.61 -8.70 3.70
C VAL A 9 -18.30 -8.62 5.21
N TYR A 10 -19.14 -7.93 5.97
CA TYR A 10 -18.94 -7.70 7.41
C TYR A 10 -20.13 -8.12 8.28
N GLY A 11 -21.21 -8.63 7.71
CA GLY A 11 -22.37 -9.16 8.42
C GLY A 11 -22.17 -10.59 8.93
N ARG A 12 -23.22 -11.18 9.53
CA ARG A 12 -23.19 -12.56 10.07
C ARG A 12 -22.96 -13.63 9.01
N ALA A 13 -23.24 -13.35 7.75
CA ALA A 13 -23.00 -14.25 6.62
C ALA A 13 -21.57 -14.13 6.04
N SER A 14 -20.72 -13.29 6.59
CA SER A 14 -19.33 -13.17 6.19
C SER A 14 -18.56 -14.45 6.58
N ARG A 15 -17.66 -14.90 5.68
CA ARG A 15 -16.70 -15.97 6.00
C ARG A 15 -15.49 -15.49 6.80
N LEU A 16 -15.35 -14.16 6.96
CA LEU A 16 -14.34 -13.61 7.84
C LEU A 16 -14.72 -13.85 9.30
N GLY A 17 -13.83 -14.44 10.06
CA GLY A 17 -14.06 -14.81 11.46
C GLY A 17 -12.79 -14.74 12.28
N ARG A 18 -12.94 -14.72 13.61
CA ARG A 18 -11.82 -14.85 14.53
C ARG A 18 -11.39 -16.31 14.61
N VAL A 19 -10.08 -16.51 14.68
CA VAL A 19 -9.47 -17.81 14.93
C VAL A 19 -8.53 -17.69 16.12
N VAL A 20 -8.42 -18.73 16.92
CA VAL A 20 -7.41 -18.83 17.97
C VAL A 20 -6.31 -19.72 17.46
N ARG A 21 -5.08 -19.26 17.54
CA ARG A 21 -3.88 -19.97 17.09
C ARG A 21 -2.86 -20.05 18.22
N PRO A 22 -2.00 -21.05 18.23
CA PRO A 22 -0.82 -21.04 19.09
C PRO A 22 0.03 -19.80 18.79
N ARG A 23 0.77 -19.36 19.78
CA ARG A 23 1.81 -18.33 19.61
C ARG A 23 2.77 -18.77 18.52
N PRO A 24 3.10 -17.90 17.53
CA PRO A 24 4.00 -18.27 16.46
C PRO A 24 5.43 -18.46 17.00
N GLU A 25 6.06 -19.55 16.62
CA GLU A 25 7.47 -19.82 16.89
C GLU A 25 8.35 -19.19 15.81
N LEU A 26 9.61 -18.85 16.15
CA LEU A 26 10.56 -18.36 15.17
C LEU A 26 11.03 -19.51 14.28
N PRO A 27 10.86 -19.40 12.95
CA PRO A 27 11.23 -20.49 12.05
C PRO A 27 12.75 -20.60 11.77
N GLY A 28 13.53 -19.64 12.27
CA GLY A 28 14.99 -19.63 12.11
C GLY A 28 15.65 -18.40 12.73
N ASP A 29 16.96 -18.33 12.58
CA ASP A 29 17.83 -17.33 13.24
C ASP A 29 17.54 -15.89 12.79
N ASP A 30 17.03 -15.70 11.58
CA ASP A 30 16.82 -14.38 10.95
C ASP A 30 15.38 -13.85 11.16
N TRP A 31 14.62 -14.43 12.08
CA TRP A 31 13.23 -14.08 12.29
C TRP A 31 13.01 -13.33 13.60
N VAL A 32 11.95 -12.53 13.59
CA VAL A 32 11.52 -11.68 14.70
C VAL A 32 10.06 -12.00 14.98
N ARG A 33 9.70 -12.19 16.25
CA ARG A 33 8.31 -12.20 16.70
C ARG A 33 7.93 -10.81 17.18
N VAL A 34 6.78 -10.35 16.72
CA VAL A 34 6.28 -9.00 16.92
C VAL A 34 4.90 -9.07 17.58
N GLU A 35 4.75 -8.40 18.70
CA GLU A 35 3.46 -8.05 19.30
C GLU A 35 2.87 -6.89 18.53
N VAL A 36 1.66 -7.04 17.98
CA VAL A 36 1.02 -6.01 17.16
C VAL A 36 0.41 -4.96 18.07
N LEU A 37 0.76 -3.69 17.86
CA LEU A 37 0.19 -2.55 18.57
C LEU A 37 -0.97 -1.92 17.81
N LEU A 38 -0.82 -1.77 16.50
CA LEU A 38 -1.83 -1.26 15.58
C LEU A 38 -1.65 -1.89 14.20
N CYS A 39 -2.74 -2.17 13.52
CA CYS A 39 -2.71 -2.56 12.12
C CYS A 39 -3.77 -1.81 11.31
N GLY A 40 -3.36 -1.12 10.24
CA GLY A 40 -4.26 -0.41 9.36
C GLY A 40 -5.15 -1.35 8.53
N ILE A 41 -6.28 -0.81 8.07
CA ILE A 41 -7.16 -1.45 7.09
C ILE A 41 -6.96 -0.75 5.75
N CYS A 42 -6.46 -1.49 4.77
CA CYS A 42 -6.24 -1.02 3.41
C CYS A 42 -7.48 -1.22 2.52
N GLY A 43 -7.57 -0.46 1.43
CA GLY A 43 -8.55 -0.70 0.38
C GLY A 43 -8.43 -2.07 -0.29
N SER A 44 -7.22 -2.63 -0.36
CA SER A 44 -6.95 -3.98 -0.87
C SER A 44 -7.49 -5.08 0.06
N ASP A 45 -7.46 -4.89 1.40
CA ASP A 45 -8.11 -5.79 2.35
C ASP A 45 -9.62 -5.82 2.10
N LEU A 46 -10.23 -4.64 1.94
CA LEU A 46 -11.65 -4.52 1.62
C LEU A 46 -11.99 -5.17 0.28
N GLY A 47 -11.10 -5.02 -0.71
CA GLY A 47 -11.19 -5.68 -2.02
C GLY A 47 -11.21 -7.20 -1.88
N ASN A 48 -10.30 -7.77 -1.10
CA ASN A 48 -10.20 -9.21 -0.86
C ASN A 48 -11.41 -9.75 -0.09
N VAL A 49 -11.79 -9.11 1.01
CA VAL A 49 -12.96 -9.53 1.82
C VAL A 49 -14.27 -9.45 1.01
N SER A 50 -14.39 -8.48 0.10
CA SER A 50 -15.57 -8.31 -0.75
C SER A 50 -15.51 -9.06 -2.10
N TYR A 51 -14.41 -9.76 -2.39
CA TYR A 51 -14.16 -10.42 -3.68
C TYR A 51 -14.22 -9.44 -4.88
N LYS A 52 -13.78 -8.20 -4.68
CA LYS A 52 -13.71 -7.16 -5.71
C LYS A 52 -12.30 -6.96 -6.26
N SER A 53 -11.29 -7.62 -5.69
CA SER A 53 -9.93 -7.62 -6.20
C SER A 53 -9.87 -8.19 -7.62
N SER A 54 -8.90 -7.75 -8.41
CA SER A 54 -8.69 -8.28 -9.76
C SER A 54 -8.32 -9.76 -9.70
N PRO A 55 -8.94 -10.64 -10.52
CA PRO A 55 -8.53 -12.04 -10.61
C PRO A 55 -7.06 -12.24 -11.01
N ALA A 56 -6.45 -11.24 -11.68
CA ALA A 56 -5.04 -11.28 -12.04
C ALA A 56 -4.09 -11.31 -10.83
N MET A 57 -4.57 -10.92 -9.64
CA MET A 57 -3.79 -10.96 -8.40
C MET A 57 -3.93 -12.29 -7.62
N GLU A 58 -4.82 -13.20 -8.06
CA GLU A 58 -5.07 -14.46 -7.36
C GLU A 58 -3.80 -15.32 -7.18
N PRO A 59 -2.92 -15.49 -8.19
CA PRO A 59 -1.71 -16.29 -8.04
C PRO A 59 -0.69 -15.72 -7.06
N PHE A 60 -0.81 -14.43 -6.70
CA PHE A 60 0.10 -13.71 -5.81
C PHE A 60 -0.43 -13.60 -4.37
N GLY A 61 -1.35 -14.46 -4.00
CA GLY A 61 -1.88 -14.63 -2.66
C GLY A 61 -2.14 -16.08 -2.34
N SER A 62 -2.08 -16.46 -1.07
CA SER A 62 -2.44 -17.80 -0.62
C SER A 62 -3.40 -17.71 0.57
N PHE A 63 -4.55 -18.37 0.44
CA PHE A 63 -5.62 -18.33 1.43
C PHE A 63 -5.97 -19.75 1.91
N PRO A 64 -6.56 -19.86 3.13
CA PRO A 64 -6.98 -18.80 4.05
C PRO A 64 -5.80 -18.08 4.72
N ALA A 65 -5.96 -16.78 5.05
CA ALA A 65 -4.92 -15.95 5.64
C ALA A 65 -5.45 -15.12 6.81
N ILE A 66 -4.60 -14.78 7.77
CA ILE A 66 -4.85 -13.69 8.71
C ILE A 66 -4.46 -12.39 8.02
N LEU A 67 -5.42 -11.47 7.88
CA LEU A 67 -5.27 -10.26 7.10
C LEU A 67 -4.46 -9.17 7.83
N GLY A 68 -4.23 -8.05 7.13
CA GLY A 68 -3.56 -6.86 7.64
C GLY A 68 -2.07 -6.82 7.30
N HIS A 69 -1.67 -5.78 6.57
CA HIS A 69 -0.30 -5.59 6.08
C HIS A 69 0.27 -4.21 6.43
N GLU A 70 -0.50 -3.32 7.04
CA GLU A 70 -0.05 -2.01 7.53
C GLU A 70 0.23 -2.11 9.04
N ILE A 71 1.42 -2.57 9.44
CA ILE A 71 1.68 -3.10 10.78
C ILE A 71 2.65 -2.22 11.56
N LEU A 72 2.22 -1.79 12.75
CA LEU A 72 3.06 -1.28 13.81
C LEU A 72 3.05 -2.29 14.95
N GLY A 73 4.22 -2.64 15.48
CA GLY A 73 4.33 -3.56 16.60
C GLY A 73 5.51 -3.29 17.52
N ARG A 74 5.67 -4.17 18.47
CA ARG A 74 6.79 -4.22 19.41
C ARG A 74 7.50 -5.55 19.28
N VAL A 75 8.82 -5.52 19.20
CA VAL A 75 9.61 -6.75 19.16
C VAL A 75 9.41 -7.50 20.47
N ALA A 76 8.92 -8.74 20.39
CA ALA A 76 8.75 -9.63 21.52
C ALA A 76 9.93 -10.59 21.67
N GLU A 77 10.48 -11.08 20.53
CA GLU A 77 11.58 -12.03 20.50
C GLU A 77 12.36 -11.87 19.18
N VAL A 78 13.66 -12.12 19.24
CA VAL A 78 14.54 -12.10 18.06
C VAL A 78 15.33 -13.40 17.95
N GLY A 79 15.50 -13.90 16.75
CA GLY A 79 16.44 -14.98 16.47
C GLY A 79 17.91 -14.51 16.55
N PRO A 80 18.87 -15.42 16.76
CA PRO A 80 20.28 -15.07 16.96
C PRO A 80 20.93 -14.29 15.80
N GLY A 81 20.39 -14.40 14.58
CA GLY A 81 20.86 -13.67 13.40
C GLY A 81 20.36 -12.23 13.29
N VAL A 82 19.50 -11.79 14.20
CA VAL A 82 18.92 -10.44 14.23
C VAL A 82 19.69 -9.54 15.17
N VAL A 83 20.36 -8.53 14.64
CA VAL A 83 21.27 -7.66 15.42
C VAL A 83 20.88 -6.17 15.40
N HIS A 84 19.88 -5.77 14.60
CA HIS A 84 19.51 -4.37 14.40
C HIS A 84 18.30 -3.93 15.21
N VAL A 85 17.57 -4.87 15.84
CA VAL A 85 16.46 -4.63 16.77
C VAL A 85 16.59 -5.55 17.98
N ALA A 86 15.97 -5.14 19.09
CA ALA A 86 15.95 -5.90 20.34
C ALA A 86 14.52 -5.99 20.90
N PRO A 87 14.23 -6.96 21.79
CA PRO A 87 12.96 -7.03 22.49
C PRO A 87 12.62 -5.70 23.18
N GLY A 88 11.39 -5.24 22.97
CA GLY A 88 10.91 -3.94 23.45
C GLY A 88 10.94 -2.81 22.41
N ASP A 89 11.72 -2.93 21.33
CA ASP A 89 11.76 -1.91 20.27
C ASP A 89 10.42 -1.80 19.54
N ARG A 90 10.00 -0.58 19.25
CA ARG A 90 8.86 -0.33 18.36
C ARG A 90 9.30 -0.44 16.91
N VAL A 91 8.54 -1.18 16.14
CA VAL A 91 8.88 -1.50 14.74
C VAL A 91 7.67 -1.40 13.83
N VAL A 92 7.93 -1.08 12.57
CA VAL A 92 6.98 -1.24 11.46
C VAL A 92 7.48 -2.33 10.54
N ILE A 93 6.54 -3.03 9.91
CA ILE A 93 6.85 -4.22 9.12
C ILE A 93 6.61 -3.93 7.64
N ASP A 94 7.66 -4.12 6.82
CA ASP A 94 7.52 -4.27 5.38
C ASP A 94 6.85 -5.62 5.09
N PRO A 95 5.61 -5.66 4.61
CA PRO A 95 4.93 -6.92 4.40
C PRO A 95 5.39 -7.68 3.15
N MET A 96 6.28 -7.15 2.31
CA MET A 96 6.64 -7.75 1.04
C MET A 96 7.46 -9.03 1.21
N LEU A 97 7.05 -10.08 0.49
CA LEU A 97 7.68 -11.40 0.51
C LEU A 97 8.63 -11.56 -0.68
N HIS A 98 9.77 -10.89 -0.62
CA HIS A 98 10.80 -10.90 -1.66
C HIS A 98 11.73 -12.13 -1.56
N CYS A 99 12.67 -12.28 -2.49
CA CYS A 99 13.53 -13.45 -2.61
C CYS A 99 14.23 -13.84 -1.30
N GLU A 100 14.86 -12.88 -0.58
CA GLU A 100 15.58 -13.18 0.67
C GLU A 100 14.63 -13.68 1.76
N VAL A 101 13.48 -13.02 1.96
CA VAL A 101 12.45 -13.44 2.93
C VAL A 101 11.91 -14.83 2.60
N ARG A 102 11.87 -15.19 1.32
CA ARG A 102 11.43 -16.49 0.82
C ARG A 102 12.53 -17.55 0.84
N GLY A 103 13.70 -17.25 1.43
CA GLY A 103 14.80 -18.18 1.64
C GLY A 103 15.69 -18.41 0.42
N TRP A 104 15.55 -17.62 -0.67
CA TRP A 104 16.43 -17.74 -1.82
C TRP A 104 17.81 -17.15 -1.53
N GLU A 105 18.86 -17.89 -1.86
CA GLU A 105 20.23 -17.37 -1.83
C GLU A 105 20.39 -16.22 -2.83
N GLU A 106 21.23 -15.22 -2.52
CA GLU A 106 21.43 -14.00 -3.32
C GLU A 106 21.71 -14.30 -4.81
N LYS A 107 22.48 -15.34 -5.11
CA LYS A 107 22.76 -15.78 -6.50
C LYS A 107 21.53 -16.22 -7.29
N ALA A 108 20.42 -16.53 -6.60
CA ALA A 108 19.15 -16.98 -7.17
C ALA A 108 18.06 -15.89 -7.09
N TRP A 109 18.37 -14.68 -6.64
CA TRP A 109 17.40 -13.62 -6.60
C TRP A 109 16.98 -13.17 -8.00
N CYS A 110 15.70 -12.84 -8.15
CA CYS A 110 15.19 -12.30 -9.39
C CYS A 110 15.75 -10.89 -9.67
N PRO A 111 15.76 -10.44 -10.93
CA PRO A 111 16.26 -9.10 -11.30
C PRO A 111 15.64 -7.96 -10.49
N SER A 112 14.36 -8.01 -10.20
CA SER A 112 13.69 -7.00 -9.38
C SER A 112 14.26 -6.93 -7.96
N CYS A 113 14.47 -8.08 -7.30
CA CYS A 113 15.05 -8.12 -5.96
C CYS A 113 16.52 -7.68 -5.94
N VAL A 114 17.31 -8.05 -6.94
CA VAL A 114 18.70 -7.55 -7.12
C VAL A 114 18.69 -6.02 -7.24
N ALA A 115 17.72 -5.46 -7.97
CA ALA A 115 17.56 -4.02 -8.10
C ALA A 115 16.96 -3.36 -6.83
N GLY A 116 16.59 -4.14 -5.79
CA GLY A 116 15.94 -3.64 -4.57
C GLY A 116 14.47 -3.26 -4.74
N LEU A 117 13.83 -3.72 -5.81
CA LEU A 117 12.41 -3.49 -6.09
C LEU A 117 11.57 -4.65 -5.54
N HIS A 118 11.53 -4.77 -4.22
CA HIS A 118 10.96 -5.92 -3.51
C HIS A 118 9.47 -6.12 -3.80
N SER A 119 8.72 -5.03 -3.96
CA SER A 119 7.28 -5.09 -4.28
C SER A 119 6.96 -5.65 -5.67
N THR A 120 7.97 -5.82 -6.53
CA THR A 120 7.83 -6.44 -7.85
C THR A 120 8.62 -7.74 -7.97
N CYS A 121 8.78 -8.47 -6.85
CA CYS A 121 9.46 -9.77 -6.85
C CYS A 121 8.85 -10.71 -7.89
N GLU A 122 9.66 -11.16 -8.84
CA GLU A 122 9.22 -11.97 -9.98
C GLU A 122 8.93 -13.43 -9.58
N LEU A 123 9.40 -13.85 -8.39
CA LEU A 123 9.18 -15.18 -7.84
C LEU A 123 8.00 -15.25 -6.85
N SER A 124 7.21 -14.19 -6.71
CA SER A 124 6.12 -14.14 -5.73
C SER A 124 4.97 -15.13 -6.00
N GLY A 125 4.83 -15.59 -7.24
CA GLY A 125 3.89 -16.64 -7.63
C GLY A 125 4.40 -18.08 -7.47
N GLU A 126 5.67 -18.24 -7.06
CA GLU A 126 6.32 -19.54 -6.86
C GLU A 126 6.40 -19.89 -5.38
N GLU A 127 6.62 -21.17 -5.07
CA GLU A 127 7.00 -21.58 -3.70
C GLU A 127 8.37 -20.97 -3.34
N GLY A 128 8.58 -20.65 -2.07
CA GLY A 128 9.88 -20.21 -1.56
C GLY A 128 10.96 -21.30 -1.71
N ALA A 129 12.22 -20.94 -1.48
CA ALA A 129 13.31 -21.91 -1.46
C ALA A 129 13.08 -22.96 -0.36
N PRO A 130 13.40 -24.22 -0.62
CA PRO A 130 13.40 -25.24 0.44
C PRO A 130 14.39 -24.84 1.54
N ALA A 131 13.95 -24.86 2.79
CA ALA A 131 14.86 -24.59 3.92
C ALA A 131 15.78 -25.79 4.12
N GLY A 132 17.09 -25.62 3.85
CA GLY A 132 18.12 -26.62 4.09
C GLY A 132 17.93 -27.96 3.37
N ASP A 133 18.64 -29.02 3.83
CA ASP A 133 18.58 -30.39 3.27
C ASP A 133 17.27 -31.16 3.59
N ALA A 134 16.26 -30.50 4.11
CA ALA A 134 14.99 -31.13 4.44
C ALA A 134 14.11 -31.26 3.20
N HIS A 135 13.97 -32.47 2.71
CA HIS A 135 12.93 -32.81 1.74
C HIS A 135 11.54 -32.46 2.30
N PRO A 136 10.63 -31.95 1.49
CA PRO A 136 9.25 -31.74 1.92
C PRO A 136 8.69 -33.06 2.44
N MET A 137 8.25 -33.08 3.70
CA MET A 137 7.57 -34.26 4.25
C MET A 137 6.28 -34.49 3.46
N ARG A 138 6.32 -35.41 2.54
CA ARG A 138 5.12 -36.00 1.96
C ARG A 138 4.69 -37.14 2.89
N ASP A 139 3.38 -37.28 3.11
CA ASP A 139 2.87 -38.48 3.74
C ASP A 139 3.18 -39.71 2.88
N ALA A 140 2.93 -40.91 3.42
CA ALA A 140 3.21 -42.17 2.72
C ALA A 140 2.47 -42.29 1.38
N ASP A 141 1.46 -41.46 1.13
CA ASP A 141 0.64 -41.42 -0.08
C ASP A 141 1.04 -40.28 -1.06
N GLY A 142 2.10 -39.54 -0.74
CA GLY A 142 2.65 -38.47 -1.57
C GLY A 142 1.88 -37.13 -1.51
N HIS A 143 0.91 -36.99 -0.59
CA HIS A 143 0.21 -35.75 -0.39
C HIS A 143 1.03 -34.81 0.52
N VAL A 144 1.08 -33.54 0.15
CA VAL A 144 1.58 -32.49 1.04
C VAL A 144 0.66 -32.46 2.27
N ALA A 145 1.23 -32.63 3.48
CA ALA A 145 0.47 -32.70 4.71
C ALA A 145 -0.57 -31.59 4.78
N ALA A 146 -1.84 -32.01 4.95
CA ALA A 146 -3.01 -31.14 4.87
C ALA A 146 -3.02 -30.07 5.96
N ASP A 147 -3.40 -28.90 5.49
CA ASP A 147 -4.16 -27.84 6.18
C ASP A 147 -3.81 -27.58 7.66
N ARG A 148 -2.79 -26.78 7.87
CA ARG A 148 -2.51 -26.20 9.19
C ARG A 148 -3.14 -24.83 9.40
N GLY A 149 -4.11 -24.47 8.68
CA GLY A 149 -4.83 -23.20 8.85
C GLY A 149 -3.96 -21.92 8.78
N PRO A 150 -4.55 -20.75 8.60
CA PRO A 150 -3.83 -19.49 8.44
C PRO A 150 -3.03 -19.11 9.69
N GLY A 151 -1.82 -18.55 9.47
CA GLY A 151 -1.01 -17.93 10.51
C GLY A 151 -0.24 -18.88 11.44
N VAL A 152 -0.18 -20.14 11.12
CA VAL A 152 0.75 -21.08 11.76
C VAL A 152 2.09 -20.91 11.07
N GLY A 153 3.05 -20.28 11.71
CA GLY A 153 4.37 -19.98 11.16
C GLY A 153 5.03 -21.14 10.39
N LEU A 154 6.09 -20.81 9.67
CA LEU A 154 6.85 -21.78 8.91
C LEU A 154 7.28 -22.97 9.77
N GLU A 155 7.00 -24.17 9.30
CA GLU A 155 7.75 -25.32 9.76
C GLU A 155 9.16 -25.28 9.15
N LEU A 156 10.17 -25.46 9.98
CA LEU A 156 11.54 -25.68 9.52
C LEU A 156 11.54 -26.74 8.40
N GLY A 157 12.13 -26.40 7.26
CA GLY A 157 12.21 -27.32 6.12
C GLY A 157 11.10 -27.23 5.09
N ARG A 158 10.13 -26.33 5.26
CA ARG A 158 9.09 -26.09 4.24
C ARG A 158 9.30 -24.77 3.51
N PRO A 159 9.15 -24.74 2.19
CA PRO A 159 9.11 -23.49 1.44
C PRO A 159 7.83 -22.70 1.78
N LEU A 160 7.94 -21.37 1.76
CA LEU A 160 6.76 -20.50 1.82
C LEU A 160 5.83 -20.75 0.64
N ALA A 161 4.54 -20.76 0.87
CA ALA A 161 3.55 -20.78 -0.19
C ALA A 161 3.73 -19.57 -1.15
N PRO A 162 3.18 -19.63 -2.37
CA PRO A 162 3.09 -18.45 -3.22
C PRO A 162 2.40 -17.29 -2.50
N GLY A 163 2.89 -16.07 -2.71
CA GLY A 163 2.30 -14.87 -2.14
C GLY A 163 3.25 -13.68 -2.22
N LEU A 164 2.69 -12.50 -2.47
CA LEU A 164 3.43 -11.25 -2.59
C LEU A 164 3.66 -10.57 -1.24
N THR A 165 2.71 -10.74 -0.30
CA THR A 165 2.70 -9.93 0.93
C THR A 165 2.14 -10.69 2.13
N ILE A 166 2.69 -10.44 3.31
CA ILE A 166 2.07 -10.78 4.59
C ILE A 166 0.65 -10.20 4.63
N GLY A 167 -0.29 -10.88 5.28
CA GLY A 167 -1.70 -10.49 5.31
C GLY A 167 -2.53 -11.09 4.17
N TYR A 168 -1.88 -11.58 3.11
CA TYR A 168 -2.52 -12.36 2.03
C TYR A 168 -1.79 -13.69 1.83
N HIS A 169 -1.17 -14.18 2.90
CA HIS A 169 -0.31 -15.35 2.89
C HIS A 169 -0.73 -16.34 3.97
N ARG A 170 -0.95 -17.62 3.58
CA ARG A 170 -1.47 -18.64 4.50
C ARG A 170 -0.49 -19.05 5.59
N ASP A 171 0.83 -18.96 5.33
CA ASP A 171 1.88 -19.39 6.26
C ASP A 171 2.37 -18.25 7.17
N LEU A 172 2.12 -17.00 6.79
CA LEU A 172 2.53 -15.82 7.54
C LEU A 172 1.32 -14.95 7.90
N ALA A 173 1.05 -14.87 9.20
CA ALA A 173 -0.04 -14.07 9.73
C ALA A 173 0.18 -12.60 9.46
N GLY A 174 -0.88 -11.88 9.03
CA GLY A 174 -0.92 -10.43 9.04
C GLY A 174 -1.21 -9.84 10.42
N GLY A 175 -1.24 -8.52 10.48
CA GLY A 175 -1.38 -7.77 11.72
C GLY A 175 -2.80 -7.66 12.29
N TRP A 176 -3.82 -8.35 11.70
CA TRP A 176 -5.13 -8.46 12.36
C TRP A 176 -5.12 -9.61 13.36
N GLY A 177 -4.13 -9.61 14.23
CA GLY A 177 -3.86 -10.58 15.28
C GLY A 177 -2.95 -9.99 16.35
N GLU A 178 -2.83 -10.67 17.47
CA GLU A 178 -2.06 -10.19 18.63
C GLU A 178 -0.54 -10.28 18.39
N GLU A 179 -0.10 -11.36 17.72
CA GLU A 179 1.31 -11.59 17.43
C GLU A 179 1.49 -12.11 16.00
N MET A 180 2.64 -11.78 15.42
CA MET A 180 3.08 -12.25 14.11
C MET A 180 4.58 -12.47 14.09
N ILE A 181 5.08 -13.07 13.01
CA ILE A 181 6.52 -13.16 12.73
C ILE A 181 6.86 -12.42 11.44
N ALA A 182 8.07 -11.84 11.42
CA ALA A 182 8.63 -11.20 10.24
C ALA A 182 10.11 -11.56 10.12
N HIS A 183 10.61 -11.60 8.89
CA HIS A 183 12.04 -11.75 8.65
C HIS A 183 12.77 -10.44 8.99
N ARG A 184 14.03 -10.52 9.44
CA ARG A 184 14.83 -9.33 9.82
C ARG A 184 14.85 -8.21 8.79
N ARG A 185 14.76 -8.55 7.49
CA ARG A 185 14.75 -7.58 6.39
C ARG A 185 13.42 -6.81 6.26
N GLN A 186 12.39 -7.28 6.92
CA GLN A 186 11.07 -6.65 6.92
C GLN A 186 10.85 -5.72 8.12
N VAL A 187 11.79 -5.67 9.07
CA VAL A 187 11.61 -5.01 10.37
C VAL A 187 12.38 -3.69 10.40
N PHE A 188 11.66 -2.58 10.60
CA PHE A 188 12.23 -1.22 10.64
C PHE A 188 11.90 -0.56 11.97
N THR A 189 12.92 -0.04 12.64
CA THR A 189 12.78 0.62 13.95
C THR A 189 12.05 1.96 13.80
N VAL A 190 11.03 2.18 14.61
CA VAL A 190 10.31 3.45 14.69
C VAL A 190 11.08 4.43 15.59
N PRO A 191 11.39 5.65 15.13
CA PRO A 191 11.97 6.68 15.99
C PRO A 191 11.13 6.92 17.24
N HIS A 192 11.77 7.13 18.36
CA HIS A 192 11.11 7.19 19.67
C HIS A 192 10.04 8.30 19.77
N ASP A 193 10.26 9.40 19.09
CA ASP A 193 9.42 10.61 19.06
C ASP A 193 8.28 10.55 18.03
N VAL A 194 8.21 9.51 17.18
CA VAL A 194 7.09 9.29 16.26
C VAL A 194 5.95 8.58 17.00
N PRO A 195 4.75 9.20 17.12
CA PRO A 195 3.61 8.58 17.80
C PRO A 195 3.08 7.35 17.06
N ASP A 196 2.47 6.40 17.76
CA ASP A 196 1.95 5.15 17.19
C ASP A 196 0.94 5.38 16.05
N ARG A 197 0.05 6.38 16.21
CA ARG A 197 -0.93 6.75 15.16
C ARG A 197 -0.28 7.32 13.90
N VAL A 198 0.95 7.81 13.99
CA VAL A 198 1.73 8.25 12.82
C VAL A 198 2.53 7.07 12.29
N ALA A 199 3.18 6.31 13.16
CA ALA A 199 4.04 5.19 12.77
C ALA A 199 3.28 4.09 11.99
N VAL A 200 2.03 3.78 12.33
CA VAL A 200 1.20 2.79 11.61
C VAL A 200 0.94 3.19 10.15
N LEU A 201 1.13 4.47 9.82
CA LEU A 201 0.99 4.97 8.45
C LEU A 201 2.24 4.74 7.59
N THR A 202 3.33 4.19 8.13
CA THR A 202 4.59 4.01 7.38
C THR A 202 4.39 3.25 6.09
N GLU A 203 3.67 2.12 6.13
CA GLU A 203 3.40 1.32 4.93
C GLU A 203 2.63 2.14 3.87
N PRO A 204 1.41 2.67 4.12
CA PRO A 204 0.66 3.36 3.09
C PRO A 204 1.30 4.68 2.63
N LEU A 205 2.03 5.40 3.49
CA LEU A 205 2.73 6.63 3.09
C LEU A 205 3.96 6.32 2.23
N SER A 206 4.62 5.18 2.45
CA SER A 206 5.75 4.73 1.65
C SER A 206 5.39 4.54 0.17
N ILE A 207 4.14 4.19 -0.16
CA ILE A 207 3.66 4.13 -1.54
C ILE A 207 3.74 5.52 -2.19
N GLY A 208 3.32 6.57 -1.49
CA GLY A 208 3.45 7.96 -1.93
C GLY A 208 4.90 8.40 -2.09
N VAL A 209 5.75 8.10 -1.09
CA VAL A 209 7.19 8.40 -1.12
C VAL A 209 7.86 7.72 -2.33
N HIS A 210 7.61 6.42 -2.53
CA HIS A 210 8.13 5.66 -3.67
C HIS A 210 7.69 6.28 -5.00
N GLY A 211 6.39 6.56 -5.16
CA GLY A 211 5.85 7.19 -6.37
C GLY A 211 6.47 8.56 -6.65
N VAL A 212 6.66 9.40 -5.63
CA VAL A 212 7.27 10.73 -5.76
C VAL A 212 8.75 10.63 -6.16
N LEU A 213 9.54 9.80 -5.49
CA LEU A 213 10.97 9.63 -5.79
C LEU A 213 11.20 9.05 -7.19
N ARG A 214 10.41 8.07 -7.59
CA ARG A 214 10.56 7.34 -8.86
C ARG A 214 10.00 8.07 -10.07
N SER A 215 8.97 8.90 -9.90
CA SER A 215 8.36 9.63 -11.02
C SER A 215 9.18 10.82 -11.50
N GLY A 216 10.16 11.28 -10.71
CA GLY A 216 10.87 12.51 -10.96
C GLY A 216 10.05 13.78 -10.62
N ALA A 217 8.98 13.63 -9.84
CA ALA A 217 8.07 14.72 -9.44
C ALA A 217 8.78 15.91 -8.82
N LEU A 218 9.83 15.68 -8.03
CA LEU A 218 10.59 16.74 -7.36
C LEU A 218 11.31 17.68 -8.33
N ARG A 219 11.49 17.29 -9.61
CA ARG A 219 12.08 18.08 -10.67
C ARG A 219 11.05 18.55 -11.69
N SER A 220 9.76 18.36 -11.45
CA SER A 220 8.70 18.83 -12.33
C SER A 220 8.72 20.36 -12.38
N PRO A 221 8.81 20.99 -13.56
CA PRO A 221 8.80 22.44 -13.68
C PRO A 221 7.40 23.05 -13.58
N GLY A 222 6.36 22.25 -13.76
CA GLY A 222 4.98 22.71 -13.83
C GLY A 222 4.10 22.13 -12.72
N PRO A 223 2.80 22.42 -12.74
CA PRO A 223 1.87 22.04 -11.67
C PRO A 223 1.67 20.52 -11.60
N ILE A 224 1.47 20.04 -10.37
CA ILE A 224 1.14 18.64 -10.08
C ILE A 224 -0.30 18.57 -9.58
N LEU A 225 -1.06 17.56 -10.07
CA LEU A 225 -2.39 17.22 -9.61
C LEU A 225 -2.35 15.87 -8.89
N VAL A 226 -2.93 15.79 -7.69
CA VAL A 226 -3.18 14.54 -6.97
C VAL A 226 -4.68 14.26 -6.97
N ILE A 227 -5.10 13.18 -7.60
CA ILE A 227 -6.50 12.75 -7.67
C ILE A 227 -6.77 11.69 -6.61
N GLY A 228 -7.63 12.01 -5.66
CA GLY A 228 -8.03 11.12 -4.57
C GLY A 228 -7.93 11.80 -3.21
N SER A 229 -8.61 11.19 -2.22
CA SER A 229 -8.67 11.67 -0.83
C SER A 229 -8.61 10.54 0.19
N GLY A 230 -7.93 9.45 -0.16
CA GLY A 230 -7.57 8.35 0.74
C GLY A 230 -6.13 8.46 1.23
N ALA A 231 -5.69 7.50 2.06
CA ALA A 231 -4.36 7.49 2.66
C ALA A 231 -3.23 7.60 1.63
N ILE A 232 -3.35 6.97 0.46
CA ILE A 232 -2.34 7.04 -0.60
C ILE A 232 -2.24 8.45 -1.18
N ALA A 233 -3.38 9.12 -1.45
CA ALA A 233 -3.39 10.47 -1.97
C ALA A 233 -2.80 11.46 -0.96
N PHE A 234 -3.20 11.37 0.31
CA PHE A 234 -2.66 12.19 1.38
C PHE A 234 -1.17 11.93 1.61
N GLY A 235 -0.76 10.66 1.54
CA GLY A 235 0.65 10.27 1.59
C GLY A 235 1.46 10.85 0.42
N THR A 236 0.88 10.91 -0.76
CA THR A 236 1.52 11.52 -1.95
C THR A 236 1.67 13.05 -1.80
N ILE A 237 0.63 13.75 -1.31
CA ILE A 237 0.69 15.19 -1.03
C ILE A 237 1.78 15.48 0.01
N TRP A 238 1.77 14.76 1.13
CA TRP A 238 2.76 14.88 2.18
C TRP A 238 4.18 14.57 1.66
N ALA A 239 4.36 13.49 0.91
CA ALA A 239 5.65 13.12 0.34
C ALA A 239 6.19 14.18 -0.62
N LEU A 240 5.36 14.74 -1.49
CA LEU A 240 5.77 15.84 -2.38
C LEU A 240 6.33 17.02 -1.58
N ARG A 241 5.65 17.45 -0.53
CA ARG A 241 6.08 18.60 0.26
C ARG A 241 7.29 18.33 1.15
N THR A 242 7.26 17.22 1.87
CA THR A 242 8.36 16.91 2.80
C THR A 242 9.66 16.48 2.07
N LEU A 243 9.55 16.06 0.80
CA LEU A 243 10.71 15.76 -0.04
C LEU A 243 11.16 16.94 -0.91
N GLY A 244 10.49 18.11 -0.81
CA GLY A 244 10.98 19.36 -1.37
C GLY A 244 10.37 19.78 -2.72
N TYR A 245 9.19 19.29 -3.10
CA TYR A 245 8.49 19.87 -4.23
C TYR A 245 7.88 21.24 -3.84
N GLU A 246 8.33 22.33 -4.50
CA GLU A 246 7.92 23.71 -4.21
C GLU A 246 6.90 24.27 -5.22
N GLY A 247 6.64 23.56 -6.34
CA GLY A 247 5.71 23.99 -7.36
C GLY A 247 4.24 23.92 -6.94
N ARG A 248 3.34 24.41 -7.80
CA ARG A 248 1.88 24.40 -7.56
C ARG A 248 1.38 22.95 -7.42
N LEU A 249 0.85 22.62 -6.25
CA LEU A 249 0.28 21.33 -5.91
C LEU A 249 -1.23 21.44 -5.70
N VAL A 250 -1.99 20.83 -6.59
CA VAL A 250 -3.45 20.78 -6.54
C VAL A 250 -3.90 19.40 -6.08
N ALA A 251 -4.79 19.35 -5.09
CA ALA A 251 -5.36 18.11 -4.57
C ALA A 251 -6.86 18.04 -4.84
N GLN A 252 -7.32 16.92 -5.41
CA GLN A 252 -8.74 16.70 -5.64
C GLN A 252 -9.37 15.88 -4.52
N ALA A 253 -10.20 16.53 -3.71
CA ALA A 253 -10.93 15.95 -2.58
C ALA A 253 -12.44 16.22 -2.72
N LYS A 254 -13.28 15.44 -2.01
CA LYS A 254 -14.73 15.51 -2.18
C LYS A 254 -15.48 16.07 -0.97
N ARG A 255 -14.86 16.05 0.21
CA ARG A 255 -15.54 16.40 1.47
C ARG A 255 -14.75 17.43 2.25
N PRO A 256 -15.43 18.27 3.07
CA PRO A 256 -14.75 19.33 3.82
C PRO A 256 -13.55 18.87 4.63
N HIS A 257 -13.68 17.79 5.40
CA HIS A 257 -12.56 17.26 6.20
C HIS A 257 -11.40 16.71 5.34
N GLU A 258 -11.68 16.20 4.14
CA GLU A 258 -10.65 15.74 3.19
C GLU A 258 -9.91 16.94 2.59
N VAL A 259 -10.62 18.04 2.30
CA VAL A 259 -10.07 19.32 1.84
C VAL A 259 -9.16 19.92 2.91
N GLU A 260 -9.60 19.97 4.16
CA GLU A 260 -8.80 20.46 5.29
C GLU A 260 -7.51 19.64 5.48
N LEU A 261 -7.61 18.31 5.40
CA LEU A 261 -6.45 17.42 5.50
C LEU A 261 -5.46 17.63 4.34
N ALA A 262 -5.95 17.74 3.10
CA ALA A 262 -5.08 17.96 1.95
C ALA A 262 -4.31 19.29 2.08
N ALA A 263 -4.98 20.35 2.49
CA ALA A 263 -4.34 21.65 2.74
C ALA A 263 -3.31 21.57 3.89
N ALA A 264 -3.67 20.92 5.00
CA ALA A 264 -2.76 20.74 6.15
C ALA A 264 -1.53 19.88 5.81
N LEU A 265 -1.63 18.97 4.84
CA LEU A 265 -0.52 18.17 4.33
C LEU A 265 0.32 18.90 3.27
N GLY A 266 -0.12 20.09 2.84
CA GLY A 266 0.66 20.99 2.01
C GLY A 266 0.19 21.17 0.57
N ALA A 267 -1.05 20.79 0.22
CA ALA A 267 -1.64 21.20 -1.04
C ALA A 267 -1.85 22.72 -1.05
N ASP A 268 -1.46 23.41 -2.15
CA ASP A 268 -1.69 24.85 -2.30
C ASP A 268 -3.16 25.14 -2.63
N GLU A 269 -3.79 24.21 -3.32
CA GLU A 269 -5.16 24.33 -3.75
C GLU A 269 -5.87 22.99 -3.61
N THR A 270 -7.10 23.04 -3.15
CA THR A 270 -7.99 21.87 -3.06
C THR A 270 -9.20 22.10 -3.92
N ILE A 271 -9.55 21.11 -4.73
CA ILE A 271 -10.65 21.18 -5.70
C ILE A 271 -11.60 20.00 -5.53
N THR A 272 -12.86 20.21 -5.83
CA THR A 272 -13.84 19.13 -6.01
C THR A 272 -13.90 18.68 -7.48
N PRO A 273 -14.29 17.40 -7.75
CA PRO A 273 -14.55 16.96 -9.12
C PRO A 273 -15.67 17.78 -9.78
N GLY A 274 -15.53 18.08 -11.05
CA GLY A 274 -16.50 18.86 -11.82
C GLY A 274 -15.97 20.26 -12.15
N ASP A 275 -16.75 21.30 -11.85
CA ASP A 275 -16.47 22.67 -12.28
C ASP A 275 -15.18 23.23 -11.69
N GLU A 276 -14.88 22.96 -10.40
CA GLU A 276 -13.64 23.40 -9.78
C GLU A 276 -12.42 22.72 -10.43
N ALA A 277 -12.50 21.39 -10.67
CA ALA A 277 -11.42 20.67 -11.35
C ALA A 277 -11.23 21.19 -12.79
N ARG A 278 -12.33 21.51 -13.48
CA ARG A 278 -12.28 22.15 -14.80
C ARG A 278 -11.61 23.52 -14.73
N GLN A 279 -11.97 24.35 -13.76
CA GLN A 279 -11.38 25.68 -13.60
C GLN A 279 -9.90 25.60 -13.29
N ALA A 280 -9.48 24.74 -12.35
CA ALA A 280 -8.08 24.54 -12.02
C ALA A 280 -7.23 24.11 -13.25
N LEU A 281 -7.83 23.33 -14.16
CA LEU A 281 -7.21 22.98 -15.43
C LEU A 281 -7.09 24.19 -16.37
N ILE A 282 -8.15 25.00 -16.51
CA ILE A 282 -8.12 26.23 -17.31
C ILE A 282 -7.04 27.20 -16.79
N ASP A 283 -6.88 27.30 -15.48
CA ASP A 283 -5.88 28.16 -14.83
C ASP A 283 -4.42 27.73 -15.14
N THR A 284 -4.21 26.52 -15.66
CA THR A 284 -2.90 26.11 -16.23
C THR A 284 -2.66 26.65 -17.65
N GLY A 285 -3.61 27.38 -18.23
CA GLY A 285 -3.57 27.82 -19.62
C GLY A 285 -4.24 26.86 -20.60
N ALA A 286 -4.90 25.82 -20.13
CA ALA A 286 -5.65 24.89 -20.96
C ALA A 286 -6.87 25.58 -21.59
N ARG A 287 -7.17 25.21 -22.84
CA ARG A 287 -8.35 25.66 -23.57
C ARG A 287 -9.33 24.51 -23.72
N ALA A 288 -10.60 24.80 -23.51
CA ALA A 288 -11.68 23.84 -23.67
C ALA A 288 -12.20 23.85 -25.10
N TYR A 289 -12.48 22.68 -25.62
CA TYR A 289 -13.04 22.48 -26.95
C TYR A 289 -14.21 21.50 -26.87
N MET A 290 -15.32 21.86 -27.50
CA MET A 290 -16.51 21.02 -27.55
C MET A 290 -16.50 20.21 -28.85
N PRO A 291 -16.32 18.86 -28.80
CA PRO A 291 -16.45 18.06 -29.98
C PRO A 291 -17.91 17.95 -30.43
N VAL A 292 -18.14 17.56 -31.70
CA VAL A 292 -19.50 17.33 -32.22
C VAL A 292 -20.24 16.24 -31.43
N VAL A 293 -19.49 15.23 -30.98
CA VAL A 293 -20.02 14.14 -30.15
C VAL A 293 -19.01 13.83 -29.05
N GLY A 294 -19.48 13.74 -27.81
CA GLY A 294 -18.64 13.41 -26.66
C GLY A 294 -18.48 14.56 -25.66
N PRO A 295 -17.73 14.33 -24.58
CA PRO A 295 -17.48 15.34 -23.56
C PRO A 295 -16.49 16.41 -24.08
N GLU A 296 -16.46 17.54 -23.34
CA GLU A 296 -15.45 18.60 -23.53
C GLU A 296 -14.02 18.03 -23.44
N VAL A 297 -13.13 18.52 -24.29
CA VAL A 297 -11.72 18.14 -24.34
C VAL A 297 -10.82 19.35 -24.16
N TYR A 298 -9.57 19.13 -23.74
CA TYR A 298 -8.66 20.20 -23.35
C TYR A 298 -7.30 20.09 -24.05
N ALA A 299 -6.75 21.23 -24.43
CA ALA A 299 -5.42 21.32 -25.01
C ALA A 299 -4.75 22.67 -24.67
N GLY A 300 -3.44 22.75 -24.85
CA GLY A 300 -2.62 23.97 -24.70
C GLY A 300 -2.15 24.28 -23.28
N GLY A 301 -2.55 23.53 -22.29
CA GLY A 301 -2.11 23.58 -20.90
C GLY A 301 -2.29 22.22 -20.25
N GLY A 302 -2.33 22.16 -18.94
CA GLY A 302 -2.54 20.95 -18.15
C GLY A 302 -1.52 20.81 -17.03
N PHE A 303 -1.62 19.70 -16.31
CA PHE A 303 -0.68 19.36 -15.25
C PHE A 303 0.49 18.56 -15.81
N ASP A 304 1.71 18.93 -15.45
CA ASP A 304 2.93 18.25 -15.91
C ASP A 304 2.96 16.79 -15.40
N LEU A 305 2.44 16.60 -14.20
CA LEU A 305 2.34 15.31 -13.57
C LEU A 305 0.99 15.17 -12.85
N VAL A 306 0.34 14.02 -13.05
CA VAL A 306 -0.91 13.68 -12.39
C VAL A 306 -0.71 12.39 -11.62
N PHE A 307 -0.87 12.42 -10.29
CA PHE A 307 -0.93 11.22 -9.48
C PHE A 307 -2.39 10.75 -9.39
N ASP A 308 -2.70 9.60 -10.00
CA ASP A 308 -3.98 8.92 -9.84
C ASP A 308 -3.90 7.93 -8.68
N CYS A 309 -4.36 8.37 -7.51
CA CYS A 309 -4.40 7.56 -6.29
C CYS A 309 -5.73 6.81 -6.11
N VAL A 310 -6.59 6.77 -7.15
CA VAL A 310 -7.89 6.11 -7.16
C VAL A 310 -7.89 4.86 -8.03
N GLY A 311 -7.37 4.95 -9.26
CA GLY A 311 -7.21 3.82 -10.18
C GLY A 311 -8.53 3.29 -10.76
N ASN A 312 -9.53 4.15 -11.00
CA ASN A 312 -10.78 3.73 -11.65
C ASN A 312 -10.97 4.42 -13.01
N GLN A 313 -12.01 4.03 -13.76
CA GLN A 313 -12.26 4.61 -15.08
C GLN A 313 -12.40 6.12 -15.08
N PRO A 314 -13.20 6.77 -14.20
CA PRO A 314 -13.33 8.23 -14.18
C PRO A 314 -12.03 8.94 -13.83
N SER A 315 -11.25 8.45 -12.86
CA SER A 315 -10.00 9.09 -12.46
C SER A 315 -8.93 8.99 -13.55
N LEU A 316 -8.78 7.83 -14.19
CA LEU A 316 -7.85 7.65 -15.30
C LEU A 316 -8.24 8.46 -16.54
N ALA A 317 -9.53 8.53 -16.86
CA ALA A 317 -10.02 9.38 -17.95
C ALA A 317 -9.72 10.87 -17.68
N GLN A 318 -9.93 11.33 -16.42
CA GLN A 318 -9.58 12.68 -15.99
C GLN A 318 -8.05 12.90 -16.06
N SER A 319 -7.25 11.97 -15.57
CA SER A 319 -5.78 12.06 -15.61
C SER A 319 -5.27 12.24 -17.05
N ILE A 320 -5.79 11.44 -18.00
CA ILE A 320 -5.44 11.54 -19.42
C ILE A 320 -5.87 12.90 -20.00
N GLY A 321 -7.08 13.35 -19.67
CA GLY A 321 -7.60 14.64 -20.13
C GLY A 321 -6.83 15.84 -19.59
N PHE A 322 -6.41 15.78 -18.31
CA PHE A 322 -5.84 16.90 -17.57
C PHE A 322 -4.31 17.01 -17.67
N ALA A 323 -3.62 15.95 -18.05
CA ALA A 323 -2.18 16.00 -18.29
C ALA A 323 -1.85 16.92 -19.47
N THR A 324 -0.79 17.73 -19.32
CA THR A 324 -0.23 18.53 -20.42
C THR A 324 0.38 17.64 -21.52
N ALA A 325 0.65 18.18 -22.71
CA ALA A 325 1.36 17.44 -23.75
C ALA A 325 2.74 16.99 -23.25
N ARG A 326 3.09 15.72 -23.46
CA ARG A 326 4.29 15.03 -22.95
C ARG A 326 4.35 14.92 -21.42
N GLY A 327 3.24 15.21 -20.73
CA GLY A 327 3.09 15.04 -19.29
C GLY A 327 3.13 13.57 -18.86
N GLN A 328 3.12 13.37 -17.55
CA GLN A 328 3.17 12.04 -16.93
C GLN A 328 1.95 11.79 -16.06
N ILE A 329 1.44 10.57 -16.12
CA ILE A 329 0.40 10.06 -15.23
C ILE A 329 1.03 8.93 -14.42
N VAL A 330 0.99 9.08 -13.10
CA VAL A 330 1.46 8.08 -12.13
C VAL A 330 0.27 7.44 -11.46
N VAL A 331 0.09 6.13 -11.66
CA VAL A 331 -1.00 5.36 -11.06
C VAL A 331 -0.49 4.70 -9.78
N LEU A 332 -1.02 5.12 -8.64
CA LEU A 332 -0.77 4.56 -7.31
C LEU A 332 -2.03 3.85 -6.75
N GLY A 333 -3.21 4.21 -7.25
CA GLY A 333 -4.44 3.50 -6.92
C GLY A 333 -4.43 2.06 -7.45
N CYS A 334 -5.01 1.12 -6.70
CA CYS A 334 -5.11 -0.29 -7.10
C CYS A 334 -6.05 -0.45 -8.28
N ALA A 335 -5.61 -0.03 -9.48
CA ALA A 335 -6.37 -0.16 -10.71
C ALA A 335 -6.59 -1.63 -11.04
N GLY A 336 -7.87 -2.00 -11.25
CA GLY A 336 -8.26 -3.33 -11.68
C GLY A 336 -8.65 -3.33 -13.17
N GLN A 337 -9.72 -4.05 -13.49
CA GLN A 337 -10.25 -4.09 -14.86
C GLN A 337 -10.94 -2.77 -15.22
N ILE A 338 -10.39 -2.04 -16.17
CA ILE A 338 -10.95 -0.80 -16.70
C ILE A 338 -11.65 -1.09 -18.03
N ARG A 339 -12.94 -0.78 -18.09
CA ARG A 339 -13.73 -0.91 -19.31
C ARG A 339 -13.98 0.47 -19.93
N LYS A 340 -13.92 0.57 -21.26
CA LYS A 340 -14.24 1.78 -22.03
C LYS A 340 -13.38 3.01 -21.68
N LEU A 341 -12.08 2.83 -21.49
CA LEU A 341 -11.14 3.94 -21.35
C LEU A 341 -10.75 4.42 -22.77
N ASP A 342 -10.97 5.72 -23.02
CA ASP A 342 -10.50 6.35 -24.27
C ASP A 342 -9.03 6.72 -24.14
N LEU A 343 -8.19 6.14 -24.99
CA LEU A 343 -6.73 6.37 -25.01
C LEU A 343 -6.29 7.40 -26.06
N THR A 344 -7.24 8.10 -26.71
CA THR A 344 -6.91 9.05 -27.78
C THR A 344 -5.89 10.08 -27.33
N PHE A 345 -6.09 10.72 -26.17
CA PHE A 345 -5.14 11.70 -25.66
C PHE A 345 -3.87 11.11 -25.06
N LEU A 346 -3.82 9.83 -24.77
CA LEU A 346 -2.57 9.18 -24.36
C LEU A 346 -1.52 9.27 -25.48
N TRP A 347 -1.91 8.92 -26.72
CA TRP A 347 -0.99 8.99 -27.86
C TRP A 347 -0.96 10.38 -28.49
N ALA A 348 -2.09 11.10 -28.57
CA ALA A 348 -2.15 12.41 -29.21
C ALA A 348 -1.40 13.51 -28.46
N LYS A 349 -1.26 13.39 -27.14
CA LYS A 349 -0.46 14.28 -26.30
C LYS A 349 0.92 13.68 -25.93
N GLU A 350 1.27 12.50 -26.47
CA GLU A 350 2.53 11.77 -26.13
C GLU A 350 2.72 11.60 -24.62
N LEU A 351 1.65 11.18 -23.90
CA LEU A 351 1.69 11.04 -22.45
C LEU A 351 2.46 9.79 -22.03
N ARG A 352 3.08 9.86 -20.85
CA ARG A 352 3.64 8.70 -20.14
C ARG A 352 2.65 8.24 -19.09
N LEU A 353 2.25 6.97 -19.14
CA LEU A 353 1.42 6.33 -18.12
C LEU A 353 2.26 5.28 -17.40
N GLN A 354 2.52 5.49 -16.11
CA GLN A 354 3.38 4.65 -15.30
C GLN A 354 2.69 4.24 -14.01
N GLY A 355 2.63 2.93 -13.73
CA GLY A 355 2.23 2.40 -12.43
C GLY A 355 3.43 2.23 -11.52
N TYR A 356 3.23 2.49 -10.22
CA TYR A 356 4.14 2.08 -9.16
C TYR A 356 3.38 1.30 -8.11
N VAL A 357 4.04 0.32 -7.48
CA VAL A 357 3.46 -0.53 -6.46
C VAL A 357 4.39 -0.60 -5.25
N GLY A 358 3.80 -0.46 -4.07
CA GLY A 358 4.51 -0.63 -2.81
C GLY A 358 5.72 0.30 -2.66
N TYR A 359 6.87 -0.28 -2.42
CA TYR A 359 8.10 0.41 -2.03
C TYR A 359 9.31 -0.51 -2.29
N GLY A 360 10.52 0.01 -2.07
CA GLY A 360 11.77 -0.72 -2.31
C GLY A 360 12.98 0.11 -1.93
N ALA A 361 14.11 -0.12 -2.60
CA ALA A 361 15.31 0.67 -2.42
C ALA A 361 15.23 1.98 -3.22
N GLU A 362 15.53 3.09 -2.57
CA GLU A 362 15.52 4.44 -3.13
C GLU A 362 16.92 5.06 -3.08
N GLU A 363 17.22 5.91 -4.06
CA GLU A 363 18.35 6.82 -3.98
C GLU A 363 17.88 8.10 -3.26
N TRP A 364 18.31 8.27 -2.01
CA TRP A 364 17.94 9.40 -1.18
C TRP A 364 19.17 9.96 -0.43
N GLU A 365 19.39 11.26 -0.57
CA GLU A 365 20.54 11.97 0.03
C GLU A 365 21.89 11.28 -0.25
N GLY A 366 22.07 10.78 -1.50
CA GLY A 366 23.30 10.10 -1.94
C GLY A 366 23.53 8.71 -1.36
N ARG A 367 22.51 8.11 -0.74
CA ARG A 367 22.53 6.74 -0.21
C ARG A 367 21.40 5.91 -0.78
N ARG A 368 21.65 4.62 -0.90
CA ARG A 368 20.60 3.66 -1.21
C ARG A 368 19.98 3.16 0.09
N VAL A 369 18.72 3.50 0.31
CA VAL A 369 17.97 3.21 1.53
C VAL A 369 16.61 2.61 1.19
N HIS A 370 15.97 1.95 2.14
CA HIS A 370 14.60 1.48 1.95
C HIS A 370 13.59 2.63 2.05
N THR A 371 12.51 2.58 1.28
CA THR A 371 11.46 3.63 1.30
C THR A 371 10.91 3.88 2.71
N PHE A 372 10.81 2.84 3.57
CA PHE A 372 10.37 2.99 4.96
C PHE A 372 11.31 3.87 5.77
N GLU A 373 12.62 3.78 5.54
CA GLU A 373 13.60 4.64 6.24
C GLU A 373 13.40 6.11 5.86
N VAL A 374 13.14 6.38 4.56
CA VAL A 374 12.79 7.74 4.10
C VAL A 374 11.50 8.23 4.75
N ALA A 375 10.46 7.40 4.74
CA ALA A 375 9.17 7.74 5.33
C ALA A 375 9.29 8.03 6.83
N LEU A 376 9.94 7.15 7.60
CA LEU A 376 10.14 7.32 9.04
C LEU A 376 10.97 8.58 9.37
N ALA A 377 12.04 8.85 8.60
CA ALA A 377 12.82 10.08 8.77
C ALA A 377 11.96 11.32 8.53
N ARG A 378 11.18 11.34 7.45
CA ARG A 378 10.29 12.48 7.16
C ARG A 378 9.13 12.61 8.14
N MET A 379 8.58 11.51 8.67
CA MET A 379 7.57 11.53 9.73
C MET A 379 8.08 12.17 11.01
N ARG A 380 9.36 11.94 11.35
CA ARG A 380 10.01 12.57 12.49
C ARG A 380 10.25 14.06 12.26
N ASP A 381 10.80 14.41 11.09
CA ASP A 381 11.26 15.78 10.82
C ASP A 381 10.11 16.72 10.44
N ASP A 382 9.06 16.20 9.78
CA ASP A 382 7.89 16.96 9.35
C ASP A 382 6.60 16.12 9.49
N PRO A 383 6.08 15.94 10.70
CA PRO A 383 4.89 15.13 10.94
C PRO A 383 3.59 15.79 10.44
N ARG A 384 3.59 17.11 10.15
CA ARG A 384 2.42 17.90 9.71
C ARG A 384 1.10 17.36 10.31
N ALA A 385 0.09 17.16 9.48
CA ALA A 385 -1.23 16.67 9.89
C ALA A 385 -1.35 15.12 9.88
N LEU A 386 -0.25 14.37 9.84
CA LEU A 386 -0.28 12.91 9.72
C LEU A 386 -1.11 12.22 10.80
N GLY A 387 -1.06 12.72 12.05
CA GLY A 387 -1.85 12.18 13.15
C GLY A 387 -3.36 12.24 12.92
N GLY A 388 -3.84 13.15 12.07
CA GLY A 388 -5.25 13.27 11.68
C GLY A 388 -5.71 12.24 10.65
N LEU A 389 -4.79 11.52 10.00
CA LEU A 389 -5.14 10.52 8.99
C LEU A 389 -5.73 9.26 9.61
N VAL A 390 -5.27 8.82 10.80
CA VAL A 390 -5.87 7.69 11.53
C VAL A 390 -7.11 8.18 12.27
N THR A 391 -8.24 8.19 11.59
CA THR A 391 -9.50 8.73 12.10
C THR A 391 -10.21 7.79 13.09
N HIS A 392 -10.06 6.48 12.90
CA HIS A 392 -10.75 5.47 13.70
C HIS A 392 -9.79 4.38 14.14
N VAL A 393 -9.88 3.99 15.41
CA VAL A 393 -9.19 2.83 15.98
C VAL A 393 -10.22 1.97 16.68
N TYR A 394 -10.24 0.68 16.37
CA TYR A 394 -11.15 -0.30 16.96
C TYR A 394 -10.36 -1.41 17.62
N PRO A 395 -10.82 -1.94 18.79
CA PRO A 395 -10.32 -3.21 19.29
C PRO A 395 -10.51 -4.32 18.24
N LEU A 396 -9.60 -5.30 18.21
CA LEU A 396 -9.66 -6.41 17.25
C LEU A 396 -11.01 -7.16 17.30
N GLU A 397 -11.62 -7.26 18.48
CA GLU A 397 -12.95 -7.87 18.66
C GLU A 397 -14.04 -7.15 17.85
N GLN A 398 -13.88 -5.86 17.61
CA GLN A 398 -14.82 -5.02 16.86
C GLN A 398 -14.46 -4.93 15.37
N TYR A 399 -13.69 -5.90 14.82
CA TYR A 399 -13.24 -5.91 13.44
C TYR A 399 -14.37 -5.68 12.42
N ARG A 400 -15.60 -6.13 12.71
CA ARG A 400 -16.75 -5.92 11.80
C ARG A 400 -17.19 -4.47 11.72
N ASP A 401 -17.13 -3.74 12.83
CA ASP A 401 -17.45 -2.31 12.87
C ASP A 401 -16.33 -1.49 12.24
N ALA A 402 -15.08 -1.90 12.45
CA ALA A 402 -13.92 -1.34 11.76
C ALA A 402 -14.03 -1.49 10.23
N LEU A 403 -14.36 -2.70 9.74
CA LEU A 403 -14.58 -2.95 8.32
C LEU A 403 -15.76 -2.14 7.77
N ARG A 404 -16.86 -2.02 8.52
CA ARG A 404 -18.00 -1.21 8.12
C ARG A 404 -17.60 0.26 7.98
N SER A 405 -16.86 0.79 8.95
CA SER A 405 -16.37 2.18 8.91
C SER A 405 -15.42 2.43 7.76
N ALA A 406 -14.50 1.50 7.48
CA ALA A 406 -13.57 1.60 6.37
C ALA A 406 -14.27 1.45 5.01
N TYR A 407 -15.27 0.58 4.89
CA TYR A 407 -16.02 0.34 3.66
C TYR A 407 -16.98 1.49 3.34
N ASP A 408 -17.75 1.95 4.34
CA ASP A 408 -18.70 3.06 4.19
C ASP A 408 -18.10 4.39 4.67
N HIS A 409 -16.89 4.69 4.20
CA HIS A 409 -16.15 5.92 4.51
C HIS A 409 -16.95 7.19 4.19
N ARG A 410 -17.99 7.08 3.35
CA ARG A 410 -18.90 8.21 3.06
C ARG A 410 -19.73 8.60 4.27
N ARG A 411 -20.16 7.65 5.10
CA ARG A 411 -20.96 7.89 6.30
C ARG A 411 -20.10 8.03 7.54
N SER A 412 -19.05 7.22 7.65
CA SER A 412 -18.18 7.23 8.82
C SER A 412 -17.24 8.43 8.88
N GLY A 413 -16.92 9.06 7.72
CA GLY A 413 -15.85 10.05 7.63
C GLY A 413 -14.46 9.45 7.75
N ALA A 414 -14.32 8.12 7.64
CA ALA A 414 -13.04 7.45 7.79
C ALA A 414 -12.08 7.79 6.65
N VAL A 415 -10.84 8.13 7.02
CA VAL A 415 -9.69 8.24 6.11
C VAL A 415 -8.84 6.99 6.24
N LYS A 416 -8.31 6.71 7.44
CA LYS A 416 -7.66 5.46 7.79
C LYS A 416 -8.29 4.89 9.05
N VAL A 417 -8.63 3.62 8.98
CA VAL A 417 -9.09 2.82 10.12
C VAL A 417 -7.99 1.86 10.53
N ALA A 418 -7.77 1.69 11.82
CA ALA A 418 -6.83 0.73 12.36
C ALA A 418 -7.51 -0.20 13.37
N LEU A 419 -7.00 -1.43 13.46
CA LEU A 419 -7.31 -2.40 14.50
C LEU A 419 -6.22 -2.38 15.55
N GLN A 420 -6.62 -2.52 16.80
CA GLN A 420 -5.76 -2.68 17.96
C GLN A 420 -6.08 -4.03 18.58
N PRO A 421 -5.16 -4.98 18.51
CA PRO A 421 -5.30 -6.30 19.17
C PRO A 421 -5.34 -6.24 20.67
#